data_3996b2fdd7403e2ecd8e31f4c44988d5
#
_entry.id   3996b2fdd7403e2ecd8e31f4c44988d5
#
_cell.length_a   1.000
_cell.length_b   1.000
_cell.length_c   1.000
_cell.angle_alpha   90.00
_cell.angle_beta   90.00
_cell.angle_gamma   90.00
#
_symmetry.space_group_name_H-M   'P 1'
#
loop_
_entity.id
_entity.type
_entity.pdbx_description
1 polymer ?
#
loop_
_entity_poly.entity_id
_entity_poly.type
_entity_poly.pdbx_seq_one_letter_code
_entity_poly.pdbx_strand_id
1 'polypeptide(L)'
;GTVVCAGGGIGIAAILPILTALKQAGNKVISVLAGRSKELVIMVDDVRQYSDEVIIMTDDGSYGEKGVVTVGVEKVIQREHVDKVLAIGPPIMMKFTSLLAKKYGIPNDVSLNTIMVDGTGMCGACRLTIGGKTKFVCIDGPEFDGDLVDWDEMFKRMGTFKEIEAKDMAVPNPADKKGSDHSSSSINNVGDEASVDREKSSSIDKNNVSTDEANESEEVWRKALRKELKPKERTAIPRVQMPELDPAYRATTRLEEVNIGLTPEMAMQEAKRCLDCPKPTCVEGCPVGIHIPDFIKHIEHGDFLQAASILKETSALPAVCGRVCPQEKQCESRCIHLKMNSPAVAIGYLERFAADYERESGQMTLPKVAPSTGIKVAVVGSGPSGLSFAGDMVKRGYEVYVFEALHEIGGVLKYGIPEFRLPNRIVDVEIENLRRMGVHFQTDTIVGKTISIDELKEMGFKGIFVGSGAGLPNFMGIEGENSINILSSNEYLTRVNLMDAANPETDTPLIIG
;
A
#
# COMPACT_ATOMS: atom_id res chain seq x y z
N GLY A 1 34.15 -18.60 16.90
CA GLY A 1 33.41 -19.74 17.47
C GLY A 1 33.08 -20.77 16.41
N THR A 2 32.51 -21.90 16.81
CA THR A 2 32.02 -22.95 15.93
C THR A 2 30.52 -22.83 15.78
N VAL A 3 30.02 -22.60 14.55
CA VAL A 3 28.60 -22.45 14.25
C VAL A 3 28.12 -23.58 13.35
N VAL A 4 27.05 -24.25 13.76
CA VAL A 4 26.38 -25.25 12.93
C VAL A 4 25.20 -24.63 12.22
N CYS A 5 25.22 -24.67 10.89
CA CYS A 5 24.20 -24.11 10.01
C CYS A 5 23.35 -25.23 9.39
N ALA A 6 22.12 -25.41 9.86
CA ALA A 6 21.19 -26.45 9.39
C ALA A 6 20.23 -25.89 8.32
N GLY A 7 20.40 -26.30 7.08
CA GLY A 7 19.59 -25.88 5.93
C GLY A 7 18.71 -27.00 5.37
N GLY A 8 17.42 -26.75 5.17
CA GLY A 8 16.46 -27.73 4.63
C GLY A 8 15.67 -27.25 3.42
N GLY A 9 15.69 -28.01 2.31
CA GLY A 9 14.98 -27.64 1.09
C GLY A 9 15.39 -26.26 0.58
N ILE A 10 14.40 -25.36 0.32
CA ILE A 10 14.67 -23.98 -0.14
C ILE A 10 15.42 -23.15 0.93
N GLY A 11 15.37 -23.53 2.21
CA GLY A 11 16.14 -22.89 3.27
C GLY A 11 17.66 -22.96 3.09
N ILE A 12 18.15 -23.87 2.25
CA ILE A 12 19.56 -23.94 1.87
C ILE A 12 20.00 -22.66 1.13
N ALA A 13 19.16 -22.14 0.25
CA ALA A 13 19.43 -20.88 -0.43
C ALA A 13 19.42 -19.69 0.55
N ALA A 14 18.44 -19.68 1.48
CA ALA A 14 18.29 -18.60 2.45
C ALA A 14 19.44 -18.57 3.49
N ILE A 15 20.05 -19.71 3.83
CA ILE A 15 21.15 -19.77 4.79
C ILE A 15 22.50 -19.32 4.18
N LEU A 16 22.67 -19.35 2.87
CA LEU A 16 23.93 -19.07 2.20
C LEU A 16 24.53 -17.68 2.51
N PRO A 17 23.77 -16.57 2.46
CA PRO A 17 24.29 -15.26 2.87
C PRO A 17 24.79 -15.23 4.32
N ILE A 18 24.08 -15.91 5.21
CA ILE A 18 24.40 -15.93 6.65
C ILE A 18 25.67 -16.70 6.91
N LEU A 19 25.81 -17.90 6.36
CA LEU A 19 27.04 -18.69 6.51
C LEU A 19 28.26 -18.02 5.86
N THR A 20 28.03 -17.29 4.74
CA THR A 20 29.08 -16.48 4.11
C THR A 20 29.58 -15.38 5.07
N ALA A 21 28.67 -14.64 5.68
CA ALA A 21 29.01 -13.60 6.65
C ALA A 21 29.69 -14.18 7.90
N LEU A 22 29.20 -15.32 8.41
CA LEU A 22 29.82 -16.02 9.55
C LEU A 22 31.24 -16.46 9.24
N LYS A 23 31.48 -17.00 8.04
CA LYS A 23 32.80 -17.42 7.59
C LYS A 23 33.75 -16.23 7.46
N GLN A 24 33.28 -15.14 6.86
CA GLN A 24 34.06 -13.90 6.72
C GLN A 24 34.43 -13.29 8.08
N ALA A 25 33.56 -13.46 9.08
CA ALA A 25 33.80 -13.03 10.46
C ALA A 25 34.78 -13.95 11.23
N GLY A 26 35.38 -14.96 10.56
CA GLY A 26 36.40 -15.84 11.13
C GLY A 26 35.86 -17.00 11.98
N ASN A 27 34.58 -17.35 11.83
CA ASN A 27 34.02 -18.51 12.51
C ASN A 27 34.35 -19.82 11.77
N LYS A 28 34.39 -20.92 12.52
CA LYS A 28 34.32 -22.27 11.95
C LYS A 28 32.85 -22.55 11.63
N VAL A 29 32.53 -22.76 10.36
CA VAL A 29 31.18 -23.00 9.86
C VAL A 29 31.03 -24.44 9.42
N ILE A 30 30.10 -25.17 10.04
CA ILE A 30 29.75 -26.54 9.68
C ILE A 30 28.31 -26.54 9.17
N SER A 31 28.11 -26.87 7.91
CA SER A 31 26.78 -26.87 7.28
C SER A 31 26.20 -28.28 7.25
N VAL A 32 24.97 -28.43 7.74
CA VAL A 32 24.18 -29.66 7.63
C VAL A 32 23.00 -29.39 6.70
N LEU A 33 23.08 -29.93 5.48
CA LEU A 33 22.08 -29.74 4.43
C LEU A 33 21.15 -30.95 4.36
N ALA A 34 19.84 -30.73 4.32
CA ALA A 34 18.88 -31.81 4.28
C ALA A 34 17.79 -31.63 3.20
N GLY A 35 17.34 -32.76 2.65
CA GLY A 35 16.24 -32.86 1.70
C GLY A 35 15.59 -34.23 1.75
N ARG A 36 14.40 -34.40 1.15
CA ARG A 36 13.76 -35.71 1.02
C ARG A 36 14.55 -36.63 0.09
N SER A 37 15.11 -36.07 -0.98
CA SER A 37 15.94 -36.78 -1.97
C SER A 37 17.07 -35.89 -2.46
N LYS A 38 17.97 -36.44 -3.26
CA LYS A 38 19.11 -35.72 -3.84
C LYS A 38 18.73 -34.46 -4.59
N GLU A 39 17.66 -34.47 -5.36
CA GLU A 39 17.19 -33.36 -6.19
C GLU A 39 16.71 -32.16 -5.36
N LEU A 40 16.35 -32.39 -4.11
CA LEU A 40 15.88 -31.37 -3.19
C LEU A 40 16.98 -30.80 -2.28
N VAL A 41 18.22 -31.26 -2.41
CA VAL A 41 19.39 -30.67 -1.75
C VAL A 41 20.10 -29.77 -2.76
N ILE A 42 19.80 -28.49 -2.71
CA ILE A 42 20.24 -27.47 -3.67
C ILE A 42 21.53 -26.78 -3.23
N MET A 43 22.24 -26.11 -4.15
CA MET A 43 23.36 -25.17 -3.88
C MET A 43 24.51 -25.75 -3.03
N VAL A 44 24.76 -27.08 -3.13
CA VAL A 44 25.77 -27.75 -2.30
C VAL A 44 27.16 -27.19 -2.55
N ASP A 45 27.50 -26.91 -3.81
CA ASP A 45 28.84 -26.44 -4.19
C ASP A 45 29.04 -24.96 -3.73
N ASP A 46 27.99 -24.15 -3.75
CA ASP A 46 28.04 -22.79 -3.22
C ASP A 46 28.24 -22.79 -1.68
N VAL A 47 27.52 -23.65 -0.97
CA VAL A 47 27.67 -23.82 0.47
C VAL A 47 29.07 -24.31 0.85
N ARG A 48 29.68 -25.22 0.06
CA ARG A 48 31.06 -25.72 0.29
C ARG A 48 32.10 -24.60 0.25
N GLN A 49 31.90 -23.55 -0.52
CA GLN A 49 32.85 -22.43 -0.60
C GLN A 49 32.98 -21.66 0.68
N TYR A 50 31.92 -21.68 1.51
CA TYR A 50 31.83 -20.87 2.73
C TYR A 50 31.68 -21.71 4.00
N SER A 51 31.89 -23.03 3.92
CA SER A 51 31.82 -23.97 5.04
C SER A 51 33.12 -24.72 5.21
N ASP A 52 33.54 -24.94 6.45
CA ASP A 52 34.71 -25.82 6.75
C ASP A 52 34.34 -27.27 6.56
N GLU A 53 33.07 -27.60 6.71
CA GLU A 53 32.54 -28.94 6.49
C GLU A 53 31.09 -28.86 6.03
N VAL A 54 30.72 -29.78 5.13
CA VAL A 54 29.31 -29.92 4.69
C VAL A 54 28.89 -31.38 4.85
N ILE A 55 27.86 -31.56 5.70
CA ILE A 55 27.21 -32.87 5.90
C ILE A 55 25.87 -32.84 5.15
N ILE A 56 25.63 -33.88 4.37
CA ILE A 56 24.41 -34.01 3.57
C ILE A 56 23.56 -35.14 4.12
N MET A 57 22.29 -34.87 4.34
CA MET A 57 21.30 -35.81 4.86
C MET A 57 20.14 -35.92 3.87
N THR A 58 19.70 -37.11 3.53
CA THR A 58 18.47 -37.31 2.75
C THR A 58 17.59 -38.38 3.38
N ASP A 59 16.26 -38.18 3.37
CA ASP A 59 15.30 -39.11 3.98
C ASP A 59 15.38 -40.51 3.32
N ASP A 60 15.56 -40.54 2.01
CA ASP A 60 15.65 -41.77 1.21
C ASP A 60 17.05 -42.36 1.13
N GLY A 61 18.09 -41.62 1.51
CA GLY A 61 19.50 -42.02 1.39
C GLY A 61 20.09 -41.90 -0.01
N SER A 62 19.44 -41.18 -0.93
CA SER A 62 19.89 -41.00 -2.31
C SER A 62 21.10 -40.09 -2.46
N TYR A 63 21.40 -39.27 -1.41
CA TYR A 63 22.57 -38.40 -1.38
C TYR A 63 23.06 -38.16 0.05
N GLY A 64 24.35 -38.33 0.28
CA GLY A 64 24.96 -38.25 1.59
C GLY A 64 24.51 -39.38 2.53
N GLU A 65 24.20 -39.06 3.76
CA GLU A 65 23.74 -40.04 4.73
C GLU A 65 22.21 -40.10 4.78
N LYS A 66 21.66 -41.26 5.05
CA LYS A 66 20.22 -41.46 5.22
C LYS A 66 19.79 -40.94 6.61
N GLY A 67 18.84 -40.03 6.62
CA GLY A 67 18.27 -39.48 7.85
C GLY A 67 17.84 -38.04 7.74
N VAL A 68 17.34 -37.50 8.85
CA VAL A 68 16.89 -36.11 8.95
C VAL A 68 18.02 -35.19 9.45
N VAL A 69 17.88 -33.87 9.25
CA VAL A 69 18.89 -32.87 9.59
C VAL A 69 19.38 -32.95 11.03
N THR A 70 18.49 -33.24 11.99
CA THR A 70 18.84 -33.32 13.41
C THR A 70 19.87 -34.42 13.72
N VAL A 71 19.88 -35.51 12.94
CA VAL A 71 20.89 -36.56 13.07
C VAL A 71 22.27 -36.03 12.69
N GLY A 72 22.37 -35.27 11.61
CA GLY A 72 23.62 -34.65 11.19
C GLY A 72 24.11 -33.59 12.21
N VAL A 73 23.20 -32.75 12.71
CA VAL A 73 23.52 -31.73 13.73
C VAL A 73 23.99 -32.41 15.03
N GLU A 74 23.31 -33.45 15.50
CA GLU A 74 23.67 -34.17 16.74
C GLU A 74 25.05 -34.82 16.64
N LYS A 75 25.42 -35.37 15.47
CA LYS A 75 26.78 -35.90 15.22
C LYS A 75 27.86 -34.85 15.39
N VAL A 76 27.61 -33.61 14.90
CA VAL A 76 28.57 -32.52 15.09
C VAL A 76 28.68 -32.15 16.56
N ILE A 77 27.56 -31.96 17.27
CA ILE A 77 27.51 -31.61 18.69
C ILE A 77 28.22 -32.65 19.55
N GLN A 78 28.13 -33.92 19.23
CA GLN A 78 28.77 -35.01 19.98
C GLN A 78 30.27 -35.11 19.76
N ARG A 79 30.81 -34.63 18.64
CA ARG A 79 32.23 -34.76 18.34
C ARG A 79 33.06 -33.50 18.65
N GLU A 80 32.45 -32.33 18.71
CA GLU A 80 33.16 -31.08 18.98
C GLU A 80 32.27 -30.04 19.67
N HIS A 81 32.92 -29.03 20.24
CA HIS A 81 32.23 -27.93 20.89
C HIS A 81 31.54 -27.04 19.86
N VAL A 82 30.25 -26.79 20.03
CA VAL A 82 29.41 -25.92 19.18
C VAL A 82 28.95 -24.72 19.99
N ASP A 83 29.26 -23.52 19.53
CA ASP A 83 28.88 -22.29 20.22
C ASP A 83 27.46 -21.86 19.86
N LYS A 84 26.99 -22.17 18.65
CA LYS A 84 25.64 -21.80 18.18
C LYS A 84 25.13 -22.73 17.08
N VAL A 85 23.82 -22.96 17.08
CA VAL A 85 23.10 -23.63 15.99
C VAL A 85 22.19 -22.63 15.29
N LEU A 86 22.19 -22.61 13.96
CA LEU A 86 21.28 -21.82 13.14
C LEU A 86 20.48 -22.76 12.25
N ALA A 87 19.14 -22.61 12.19
CA ALA A 87 18.31 -23.48 11.40
C ALA A 87 17.36 -22.69 10.48
N ILE A 88 17.38 -23.01 9.17
CA ILE A 88 16.49 -22.41 8.16
C ILE A 88 15.93 -23.52 7.28
N GLY A 89 14.60 -23.61 7.22
CA GLY A 89 13.93 -24.62 6.41
C GLY A 89 12.49 -24.88 6.82
N PRO A 90 11.96 -26.06 6.54
CA PRO A 90 10.60 -26.40 6.96
C PRO A 90 10.40 -26.21 8.48
N PRO A 91 9.25 -25.66 8.93
CA PRO A 91 9.00 -25.36 10.34
C PRO A 91 9.23 -26.55 11.28
N ILE A 92 8.84 -27.74 10.83
CA ILE A 92 9.06 -28.98 11.61
C ILE A 92 10.55 -29.26 11.83
N MET A 93 11.38 -28.99 10.80
CA MET A 93 12.84 -29.14 10.89
C MET A 93 13.42 -28.15 11.87
N MET A 94 13.02 -26.87 11.79
CA MET A 94 13.49 -25.82 12.68
C MET A 94 13.10 -26.11 14.13
N LYS A 95 11.86 -26.54 14.41
CA LYS A 95 11.39 -26.94 15.75
C LYS A 95 12.29 -28.02 16.34
N PHE A 96 12.49 -29.13 15.61
CA PHE A 96 13.29 -30.25 16.14
C PHE A 96 14.78 -29.92 16.27
N THR A 97 15.33 -29.07 15.39
CA THR A 97 16.72 -28.60 15.52
C THR A 97 16.87 -27.69 16.75
N SER A 98 15.91 -26.82 17.00
CA SER A 98 15.88 -25.99 18.21
C SER A 98 15.79 -26.85 19.49
N LEU A 99 14.87 -27.82 19.54
CA LEU A 99 14.74 -28.74 20.66
C LEU A 99 16.00 -29.56 20.90
N LEU A 100 16.70 -29.95 19.84
CA LEU A 100 17.99 -30.63 19.93
C LEU A 100 19.05 -29.73 20.53
N ALA A 101 19.22 -28.51 20.02
CA ALA A 101 20.17 -27.54 20.53
C ALA A 101 19.91 -27.26 22.03
N LYS A 102 18.65 -27.05 22.41
CA LYS A 102 18.20 -26.87 23.80
C LYS A 102 18.58 -28.06 24.71
N LYS A 103 18.41 -29.29 24.21
CA LYS A 103 18.80 -30.52 24.95
C LYS A 103 20.30 -30.50 25.35
N TYR A 104 21.13 -29.93 24.50
CA TYR A 104 22.58 -29.81 24.72
C TYR A 104 23.02 -28.47 25.33
N GLY A 105 22.06 -27.57 25.65
CA GLY A 105 22.33 -26.24 26.21
C GLY A 105 23.02 -25.28 25.25
N ILE A 106 22.84 -25.46 23.94
CA ILE A 106 23.49 -24.66 22.90
C ILE A 106 22.49 -23.58 22.43
N PRO A 107 22.90 -22.29 22.42
CA PRO A 107 22.11 -21.21 21.85
C PRO A 107 21.72 -21.51 20.40
N ASN A 108 20.46 -21.22 20.04
CA ASN A 108 20.01 -21.50 18.69
C ASN A 108 19.12 -20.37 18.14
N ASP A 109 19.32 -20.04 16.86
CA ASP A 109 18.43 -19.16 16.12
C ASP A 109 17.73 -19.93 14.98
N VAL A 110 16.50 -19.53 14.74
CA VAL A 110 15.67 -20.07 13.65
C VAL A 110 15.17 -18.92 12.77
N SER A 111 15.21 -19.08 11.45
CA SER A 111 14.65 -18.09 10.53
C SER A 111 13.23 -18.49 10.16
N LEU A 112 12.25 -17.81 10.73
CA LEU A 112 10.84 -18.19 10.64
C LEU A 112 10.22 -17.80 9.30
N ASN A 113 9.37 -18.68 8.78
CA ASN A 113 8.66 -18.53 7.51
C ASN A 113 7.14 -18.63 7.70
N THR A 114 6.58 -17.73 8.50
CA THR A 114 5.12 -17.62 8.68
C THR A 114 4.42 -17.14 7.42
N ILE A 115 3.07 -17.26 7.36
CA ILE A 115 2.28 -16.66 6.28
C ILE A 115 2.48 -15.14 6.32
N MET A 116 2.86 -14.55 5.18
CA MET A 116 3.06 -13.12 5.01
C MET A 116 2.14 -12.60 3.91
N VAL A 117 1.50 -11.44 4.14
CA VAL A 117 0.63 -10.77 3.18
C VAL A 117 1.32 -9.55 2.59
N ASP A 118 1.75 -8.59 3.43
CA ASP A 118 2.41 -7.38 2.95
C ASP A 118 3.92 -7.34 3.18
N GLY A 119 4.44 -8.11 4.11
CA GLY A 119 5.87 -8.14 4.43
C GLY A 119 6.42 -6.87 5.10
N THR A 120 5.59 -5.88 5.39
CA THR A 120 5.98 -4.55 5.90
C THR A 120 5.59 -4.33 7.37
N GLY A 121 4.89 -5.29 7.97
CA GLY A 121 4.36 -5.22 9.33
C GLY A 121 3.00 -4.54 9.45
N MET A 122 2.43 -4.00 8.38
CA MET A 122 1.17 -3.26 8.45
C MET A 122 -0.05 -4.18 8.68
N CYS A 123 -0.07 -5.37 8.07
CA CYS A 123 -1.23 -6.25 8.18
C CYS A 123 -1.23 -7.08 9.46
N GLY A 124 -0.07 -7.48 9.98
CA GLY A 124 0.05 -8.38 11.14
C GLY A 124 -0.28 -9.84 10.84
N ALA A 125 -0.36 -10.25 9.57
CA ALA A 125 -0.62 -11.65 9.18
C ALA A 125 0.48 -12.60 9.67
N CYS A 126 1.73 -12.15 9.66
CA CYS A 126 2.91 -12.91 10.08
C CYS A 126 3.15 -12.94 11.60
N ARG A 127 2.19 -12.47 12.41
CA ARG A 127 2.37 -12.44 13.87
C ARG A 127 2.51 -13.82 14.47
N LEU A 128 3.35 -13.89 15.48
CA LEU A 128 3.62 -15.11 16.23
C LEU A 128 4.03 -14.75 17.66
N THR A 129 3.70 -15.60 18.63
CA THR A 129 4.16 -15.43 20.01
C THR A 129 5.60 -15.89 20.16
N ILE A 130 6.49 -14.95 20.53
CA ILE A 130 7.91 -15.16 20.80
C ILE A 130 8.22 -14.64 22.21
N GLY A 131 8.65 -15.53 23.11
CA GLY A 131 8.93 -15.17 24.50
C GLY A 131 7.73 -14.56 25.22
N GLY A 132 6.50 -15.05 24.93
CA GLY A 132 5.25 -14.58 25.53
C GLY A 132 4.77 -13.24 25.00
N LYS A 133 5.35 -12.71 23.92
CA LYS A 133 4.94 -11.44 23.28
C LYS A 133 4.63 -11.66 21.81
N THR A 134 3.59 -11.00 21.31
CA THR A 134 3.28 -10.99 19.87
C THR A 134 4.38 -10.24 19.13
N LYS A 135 4.98 -10.89 18.12
CA LYS A 135 6.00 -10.36 17.22
C LYS A 135 5.54 -10.50 15.77
N PHE A 136 5.96 -9.58 14.92
CA PHE A 136 5.72 -9.63 13.48
C PHE A 136 6.98 -10.15 12.78
N VAL A 137 6.94 -11.38 12.27
CA VAL A 137 8.11 -12.06 11.71
C VAL A 137 8.77 -11.25 10.59
N CYS A 138 8.00 -10.55 9.77
CA CYS A 138 8.52 -9.75 8.65
C CYS A 138 9.35 -8.51 9.08
N ILE A 139 9.11 -7.95 10.27
CA ILE A 139 9.80 -6.72 10.72
C ILE A 139 10.61 -6.89 12.01
N ASP A 140 10.17 -7.78 12.93
CA ASP A 140 10.91 -8.09 14.16
C ASP A 140 11.99 -9.16 13.96
N GLY A 141 11.89 -9.97 12.86
CA GLY A 141 12.77 -11.07 12.50
C GLY A 141 13.38 -10.89 11.11
N PRO A 142 13.53 -11.97 10.34
CA PRO A 142 12.95 -13.32 10.52
C PRO A 142 13.67 -14.24 11.52
N GLU A 143 14.87 -13.86 11.99
CA GLU A 143 15.67 -14.66 12.92
C GLU A 143 15.22 -14.42 14.36
N PHE A 144 14.95 -15.52 15.08
CA PHE A 144 14.57 -15.50 16.49
C PHE A 144 15.24 -16.63 17.24
N ASP A 145 15.42 -16.43 18.56
CA ASP A 145 15.79 -17.50 19.48
C ASP A 145 14.74 -18.61 19.42
N GLY A 146 15.15 -19.79 18.96
CA GLY A 146 14.27 -20.93 18.75
C GLY A 146 13.62 -21.45 20.03
N ASP A 147 14.22 -21.20 21.20
CA ASP A 147 13.69 -21.57 22.50
C ASP A 147 12.48 -20.73 22.94
N LEU A 148 12.33 -19.54 22.36
CA LEU A 148 11.26 -18.60 22.68
C LEU A 148 10.05 -18.70 21.75
N VAL A 149 10.14 -19.45 20.65
CA VAL A 149 9.08 -19.59 19.63
C VAL A 149 7.95 -20.45 20.16
N ASP A 150 6.72 -19.95 20.05
CA ASP A 150 5.52 -20.80 20.21
C ASP A 150 5.27 -21.62 18.92
N TRP A 151 5.90 -22.79 18.90
CA TRP A 151 5.81 -23.69 17.74
C TRP A 151 4.40 -24.22 17.48
N ASP A 152 3.58 -24.38 18.52
CA ASP A 152 2.23 -24.95 18.37
C ASP A 152 1.29 -23.90 17.75
N GLU A 153 1.43 -22.63 18.16
CA GLU A 153 0.76 -21.51 17.50
C GLU A 153 1.20 -21.41 16.04
N MET A 154 2.51 -21.48 15.76
CA MET A 154 3.04 -21.41 14.39
C MET A 154 2.44 -22.46 13.47
N PHE A 155 2.41 -23.73 13.91
CA PHE A 155 1.83 -24.81 13.10
C PHE A 155 0.33 -24.65 12.87
N LYS A 156 -0.42 -24.20 13.88
CA LYS A 156 -1.85 -23.91 13.73
C LYS A 156 -2.07 -22.83 12.67
N ARG A 157 -1.38 -21.69 12.79
CA ARG A 157 -1.52 -20.57 11.85
C ARG A 157 -1.11 -20.94 10.43
N MET A 158 -0.03 -21.66 10.23
CA MET A 158 0.39 -22.15 8.90
C MET A 158 -0.61 -23.16 8.30
N GLY A 159 -1.45 -23.79 9.12
CA GLY A 159 -2.50 -24.69 8.67
C GLY A 159 -3.76 -23.99 8.13
N THR A 160 -3.85 -22.67 8.21
CA THR A 160 -5.06 -21.88 7.88
C THR A 160 -5.61 -22.17 6.47
N PHE A 161 -4.75 -22.42 5.49
CA PHE A 161 -5.15 -22.61 4.09
C PHE A 161 -5.11 -24.06 3.58
N LYS A 162 -4.69 -25.02 4.41
CA LYS A 162 -4.49 -26.42 3.99
C LYS A 162 -5.71 -27.09 3.34
N GLU A 163 -6.91 -26.81 3.83
CA GLU A 163 -8.14 -27.41 3.27
C GLU A 163 -8.47 -26.86 1.88
N ILE A 164 -8.12 -25.62 1.63
CA ILE A 164 -8.34 -24.94 0.35
C ILE A 164 -7.27 -25.36 -0.65
N GLU A 165 -6.01 -25.34 -0.26
CA GLU A 165 -4.91 -25.87 -1.05
C GLU A 165 -5.16 -27.32 -1.47
N ALA A 166 -5.72 -28.15 -0.59
CA ALA A 166 -6.07 -29.53 -0.91
C ALA A 166 -7.23 -29.62 -1.92
N LYS A 167 -8.19 -28.70 -1.90
CA LYS A 167 -9.29 -28.65 -2.88
C LYS A 167 -8.78 -28.19 -4.24
N ASP A 168 -7.92 -27.18 -4.29
CA ASP A 168 -7.35 -26.65 -5.53
C ASP A 168 -6.43 -27.66 -6.20
N MET A 169 -5.61 -28.38 -5.43
CA MET A 169 -4.79 -29.47 -5.96
C MET A 169 -5.60 -30.69 -6.44
N ALA A 170 -6.83 -30.86 -5.97
CA ALA A 170 -7.73 -31.92 -6.41
C ALA A 170 -8.46 -31.58 -7.73
N VAL A 171 -8.48 -30.32 -8.16
CA VAL A 171 -9.00 -29.89 -9.46
C VAL A 171 -7.90 -30.13 -10.51
N PRO A 172 -8.11 -31.03 -11.53
CA PRO A 172 -7.13 -31.23 -12.57
C PRO A 172 -6.85 -29.90 -13.30
N ASN A 173 -5.59 -29.49 -13.33
CA ASN A 173 -5.19 -28.29 -14.05
C ASN A 173 -5.69 -28.35 -15.51
N PRO A 174 -6.45 -27.35 -16.01
CA PRO A 174 -6.91 -27.34 -17.40
C PRO A 174 -5.79 -27.48 -18.42
N ALA A 175 -4.54 -27.15 -18.05
CA ALA A 175 -3.34 -27.35 -18.87
C ALA A 175 -2.97 -28.84 -19.05
N ASP A 176 -3.33 -29.72 -18.13
CA ASP A 176 -3.00 -31.16 -18.21
C ASP A 176 -3.90 -31.94 -19.20
N LYS A 177 -4.93 -31.30 -19.77
CA LYS A 177 -5.82 -31.90 -20.78
C LYS A 177 -5.35 -31.70 -22.23
N LYS A 178 -4.23 -31.03 -22.48
CA LYS A 178 -3.62 -30.92 -23.81
C LYS A 178 -2.38 -31.78 -23.90
N GLY A 179 -2.61 -33.08 -24.02
CA GLY A 179 -1.61 -34.02 -24.55
C GLY A 179 -1.43 -33.79 -26.05
N SER A 180 -0.19 -33.74 -26.49
CA SER A 180 0.30 -33.88 -27.87
C SER A 180 -0.18 -32.85 -28.90
N ASP A 181 0.55 -31.73 -28.99
CA ASP A 181 1.13 -31.29 -30.26
C ASP A 181 2.13 -30.14 -29.98
N HIS A 182 3.40 -30.51 -29.89
CA HIS A 182 4.49 -29.54 -29.88
C HIS A 182 4.83 -29.16 -31.32
N SER A 183 4.28 -28.03 -31.78
CA SER A 183 4.95 -27.26 -32.83
C SER A 183 5.52 -25.99 -32.20
N SER A 184 6.82 -25.92 -32.19
CA SER A 184 7.62 -24.78 -31.75
C SER A 184 7.23 -23.52 -32.50
N SER A 185 6.67 -22.52 -31.82
CA SER A 185 6.63 -21.14 -32.30
C SER A 185 7.51 -20.27 -31.41
N SER A 186 8.58 -19.80 -32.02
CA SER A 186 9.55 -18.86 -31.52
C SER A 186 8.88 -17.60 -30.97
N ILE A 187 9.20 -17.24 -29.73
CA ILE A 187 8.85 -15.94 -29.14
C ILE A 187 9.78 -14.89 -29.77
N ASN A 188 9.22 -14.09 -30.67
CA ASN A 188 9.89 -12.90 -31.17
C ASN A 188 9.77 -11.79 -30.13
N ASN A 189 10.92 -11.27 -29.73
CA ASN A 189 11.05 -10.01 -29.02
C ASN A 189 10.43 -8.88 -29.85
N VAL A 190 9.37 -8.27 -29.36
CA VAL A 190 8.85 -7.00 -29.88
C VAL A 190 9.44 -5.89 -29.03
N GLY A 191 10.43 -5.22 -29.57
CA GLY A 191 10.86 -3.92 -29.08
C GLY A 191 9.89 -2.86 -29.62
N ASP A 192 9.20 -2.17 -28.75
CA ASP A 192 8.39 -1.01 -29.13
C ASP A 192 9.22 0.27 -29.02
N GLU A 193 9.79 0.67 -30.15
CA GLU A 193 10.08 2.08 -30.43
C GLU A 193 8.85 2.68 -31.14
N ALA A 194 7.98 3.33 -30.39
CA ALA A 194 6.92 4.14 -30.96
C ALA A 194 7.43 5.57 -31.21
N SER A 195 7.86 5.82 -32.44
CA SER A 195 8.06 7.16 -32.96
C SER A 195 6.70 7.84 -33.17
N VAL A 196 6.41 8.86 -32.37
CA VAL A 196 5.21 9.70 -32.55
C VAL A 196 5.50 10.76 -33.58
N ASP A 197 4.90 10.63 -34.75
CA ASP A 197 4.86 11.66 -35.80
C ASP A 197 4.14 12.90 -35.28
N ARG A 198 4.84 14.03 -35.35
CA ARG A 198 4.28 15.37 -35.12
C ARG A 198 3.51 15.81 -36.34
N GLU A 199 2.23 15.55 -36.40
CA GLU A 199 1.38 16.29 -37.30
C GLU A 199 1.07 17.69 -36.75
N LYS A 200 1.38 18.68 -37.57
CA LYS A 200 1.07 20.10 -37.36
C LYS A 200 -0.43 20.31 -37.47
N SER A 201 -1.12 20.52 -36.37
CA SER A 201 -2.48 21.09 -36.42
C SER A 201 -2.41 22.59 -36.14
N SER A 202 -3.09 23.29 -37.03
CA SER A 202 -3.19 24.71 -37.19
C SER A 202 -3.58 25.51 -35.94
N SER A 203 -3.01 26.71 -35.88
CA SER A 203 -3.30 27.80 -34.98
C SER A 203 -4.79 28.03 -34.72
N ILE A 204 -5.21 27.80 -33.47
CA ILE A 204 -6.40 28.44 -32.90
C ILE A 204 -5.87 29.61 -32.05
N ASP A 205 -6.32 30.80 -32.40
CA ASP A 205 -5.99 32.04 -31.71
C ASP A 205 -6.27 31.91 -30.18
N LYS A 206 -5.21 31.97 -29.41
CA LYS A 206 -5.33 32.17 -27.97
C LYS A 206 -5.70 33.64 -27.74
N ASN A 207 -6.97 33.92 -27.50
CA ASN A 207 -7.36 35.16 -26.88
C ASN A 207 -6.67 35.26 -25.52
N ASN A 208 -5.62 36.05 -25.46
CA ASN A 208 -4.97 36.52 -24.25
C ASN A 208 -5.93 37.51 -23.57
N VAL A 209 -6.92 36.99 -22.80
CA VAL A 209 -7.61 37.82 -21.83
C VAL A 209 -6.61 38.08 -20.71
N SER A 210 -6.31 39.35 -20.45
CA SER A 210 -5.40 39.73 -19.38
C SER A 210 -5.99 39.25 -18.04
N THR A 211 -5.11 38.86 -17.10
CA THR A 211 -5.56 38.40 -15.75
C THR A 211 -6.42 39.48 -15.04
N ASP A 212 -6.24 40.73 -15.38
CA ASP A 212 -6.99 41.85 -14.81
C ASP A 212 -8.42 41.92 -15.38
N GLU A 213 -8.62 41.68 -16.67
CA GLU A 213 -9.96 41.63 -17.29
C GLU A 213 -10.77 40.44 -16.81
N ALA A 214 -10.12 39.30 -16.58
CA ALA A 214 -10.77 38.09 -16.02
C ALA A 214 -11.21 38.35 -14.56
N ASN A 215 -10.38 38.97 -13.74
CA ASN A 215 -10.71 39.31 -12.34
C ASN A 215 -11.82 40.36 -12.26
N GLU A 216 -11.84 41.38 -13.12
CA GLU A 216 -12.94 42.35 -13.17
C GLU A 216 -14.26 41.69 -13.56
N SER A 217 -14.24 40.74 -14.51
CA SER A 217 -15.45 40.01 -14.93
C SER A 217 -15.98 39.12 -13.81
N GLU A 218 -15.12 38.41 -13.08
CA GLU A 218 -15.50 37.58 -11.92
C GLU A 218 -16.16 38.42 -10.84
N GLU A 219 -15.63 39.55 -10.49
CA GLU A 219 -16.22 40.42 -9.47
C GLU A 219 -17.61 40.91 -9.86
N VAL A 220 -17.88 41.11 -11.14
CA VAL A 220 -19.18 41.59 -11.67
C VAL A 220 -20.26 40.53 -11.47
N TRP A 221 -20.07 39.30 -11.96
CA TRP A 221 -21.08 38.24 -11.86
C TRP A 221 -21.25 37.79 -10.39
N ARG A 222 -20.17 37.74 -9.60
CA ARG A 222 -20.22 37.38 -8.19
C ARG A 222 -21.00 38.41 -7.36
N LYS A 223 -20.87 39.69 -7.68
CA LYS A 223 -21.71 40.76 -7.09
C LYS A 223 -23.18 40.63 -7.51
N ALA A 224 -23.46 40.19 -8.75
CA ALA A 224 -24.80 39.92 -9.23
C ALA A 224 -25.46 38.79 -8.41
N LEU A 225 -24.79 37.65 -8.22
CA LEU A 225 -25.28 36.53 -7.41
C LEU A 225 -25.59 36.93 -5.97
N ARG A 226 -24.80 37.83 -5.36
CA ARG A 226 -25.06 38.35 -4.01
C ARG A 226 -26.32 39.24 -3.95
N LYS A 227 -26.67 39.91 -5.07
CA LYS A 227 -27.86 40.75 -5.16
C LYS A 227 -29.14 39.94 -5.45
N GLU A 228 -28.99 38.84 -6.21
CA GLU A 228 -30.11 37.98 -6.61
C GLU A 228 -30.78 37.33 -5.39
N LEU A 229 -29.99 36.78 -4.46
CA LEU A 229 -30.49 36.15 -3.24
C LEU A 229 -29.91 36.82 -2.01
N LYS A 230 -30.76 37.30 -1.12
CA LYS A 230 -30.34 37.88 0.16
C LYS A 230 -29.90 36.77 1.15
N PRO A 231 -29.06 37.08 2.16
CA PRO A 231 -28.59 36.09 3.12
C PRO A 231 -29.73 35.29 3.80
N LYS A 232 -30.86 35.91 4.11
CA LYS A 232 -32.02 35.24 4.72
C LYS A 232 -32.67 34.23 3.77
N GLU A 233 -32.68 34.51 2.46
CA GLU A 233 -33.21 33.62 1.43
C GLU A 233 -32.27 32.44 1.24
N ARG A 234 -30.96 32.68 1.19
CA ARG A 234 -29.94 31.64 1.10
C ARG A 234 -29.96 30.66 2.26
N THR A 235 -30.13 31.16 3.47
CA THR A 235 -30.20 30.32 4.70
C THR A 235 -31.52 29.54 4.81
N ALA A 236 -32.58 29.97 4.12
CA ALA A 236 -33.85 29.25 4.03
C ALA A 236 -33.85 28.07 3.07
N ILE A 237 -32.87 27.99 2.14
CA ILE A 237 -32.72 26.86 1.24
C ILE A 237 -32.36 25.62 2.04
N PRO A 238 -33.11 24.51 1.93
CA PRO A 238 -32.78 23.28 2.62
C PRO A 238 -31.46 22.68 2.10
N ARG A 239 -30.64 22.10 3.01
CA ARG A 239 -29.41 21.38 2.65
C ARG A 239 -29.75 20.20 1.76
N VAL A 240 -29.05 20.07 0.63
CA VAL A 240 -29.19 18.95 -0.29
C VAL A 240 -28.71 17.66 0.40
N GLN A 241 -29.47 16.59 0.22
CA GLN A 241 -29.07 15.26 0.67
C GLN A 241 -28.28 14.57 -0.44
N MET A 242 -27.20 13.90 -0.06
CA MET A 242 -26.40 13.08 -0.99
C MET A 242 -27.26 11.88 -1.45
N PRO A 243 -27.48 11.70 -2.77
CA PRO A 243 -28.12 10.51 -3.28
C PRO A 243 -27.27 9.26 -2.99
N GLU A 244 -27.93 8.18 -2.62
CA GLU A 244 -27.28 6.91 -2.29
C GLU A 244 -27.94 5.77 -3.05
N LEU A 245 -27.20 4.68 -3.28
CA LEU A 245 -27.74 3.43 -3.79
C LEU A 245 -28.81 2.89 -2.84
N ASP A 246 -29.83 2.24 -3.41
CA ASP A 246 -30.89 1.59 -2.63
C ASP A 246 -30.29 0.61 -1.59
N PRO A 247 -30.74 0.64 -0.33
CA PRO A 247 -30.17 -0.21 0.74
C PRO A 247 -30.23 -1.72 0.47
N ALA A 248 -31.25 -2.21 -0.23
CA ALA A 248 -31.36 -3.63 -0.57
C ALA A 248 -30.37 -3.98 -1.71
N TYR A 249 -30.20 -3.09 -2.68
CA TYR A 249 -29.25 -3.28 -3.77
C TYR A 249 -27.80 -3.22 -3.26
N ARG A 250 -27.41 -2.19 -2.49
CA ARG A 250 -26.04 -2.07 -1.97
C ARG A 250 -25.61 -3.19 -1.04
N ALA A 251 -26.56 -3.93 -0.46
CA ALA A 251 -26.28 -5.13 0.32
C ALA A 251 -25.82 -6.32 -0.56
N THR A 252 -26.02 -6.26 -1.86
CA THR A 252 -25.65 -7.33 -2.82
C THR A 252 -24.34 -7.03 -3.56
N THR A 253 -23.82 -5.80 -3.46
CA THR A 253 -22.56 -5.40 -4.11
C THR A 253 -21.55 -4.88 -3.08
N ARG A 254 -20.24 -5.09 -3.34
CA ARG A 254 -19.13 -4.58 -2.53
C ARG A 254 -18.25 -3.59 -3.29
N LEU A 255 -18.40 -3.55 -4.61
CA LEU A 255 -17.50 -2.84 -5.53
C LEU A 255 -18.08 -1.51 -6.01
N GLU A 256 -19.38 -1.27 -5.81
CA GLU A 256 -20.02 -0.04 -6.24
C GLU A 256 -20.01 1.02 -5.13
N GLU A 257 -19.68 2.24 -5.50
CA GLU A 257 -19.70 3.37 -4.59
C GLU A 257 -21.12 3.64 -4.11
N VAL A 258 -21.33 3.68 -2.79
CA VAL A 258 -22.66 3.84 -2.18
C VAL A 258 -23.26 5.22 -2.48
N ASN A 259 -22.47 6.27 -2.35
CA ASN A 259 -22.89 7.63 -2.66
C ASN A 259 -22.80 7.88 -4.17
N ILE A 260 -23.89 8.31 -4.78
CA ILE A 260 -23.98 8.47 -6.24
C ILE A 260 -23.37 9.81 -6.71
N GLY A 261 -23.28 10.79 -5.81
CA GLY A 261 -22.87 12.17 -6.17
C GLY A 261 -24.05 13.09 -6.41
N LEU A 262 -23.78 14.39 -6.60
CA LEU A 262 -24.79 15.38 -6.90
C LEU A 262 -24.93 15.57 -8.43
N THR A 263 -26.17 15.83 -8.89
CA THR A 263 -26.36 16.35 -10.24
C THR A 263 -25.94 17.84 -10.30
N PRO A 264 -25.72 18.40 -11.52
CA PRO A 264 -25.43 19.83 -11.67
C PRO A 264 -26.48 20.72 -10.99
N GLU A 265 -27.77 20.40 -11.12
CA GLU A 265 -28.87 21.17 -10.54
C GLU A 265 -28.83 21.10 -9.00
N MET A 266 -28.59 19.93 -8.43
CA MET A 266 -28.44 19.74 -6.97
C MET A 266 -27.23 20.49 -6.43
N ALA A 267 -26.10 20.45 -7.15
CA ALA A 267 -24.89 21.16 -6.77
C ALA A 267 -25.08 22.68 -6.81
N MET A 268 -25.70 23.21 -7.87
CA MET A 268 -26.04 24.64 -7.94
C MET A 268 -27.03 25.05 -6.86
N GLN A 269 -28.02 24.21 -6.53
CA GLN A 269 -28.96 24.47 -5.44
C GLN A 269 -28.23 24.56 -4.07
N GLU A 270 -27.34 23.62 -3.79
CA GLU A 270 -26.55 23.65 -2.56
C GLU A 270 -25.57 24.84 -2.52
N ALA A 271 -24.94 25.16 -3.65
CA ALA A 271 -24.02 26.28 -3.78
C ALA A 271 -24.68 27.64 -3.49
N LYS A 272 -25.97 27.81 -3.85
CA LYS A 272 -26.77 29.02 -3.51
C LYS A 272 -26.88 29.28 -2.03
N ARG A 273 -26.70 28.26 -1.18
CA ARG A 273 -26.71 28.44 0.29
C ARG A 273 -25.50 29.20 0.79
N CYS A 274 -24.36 29.16 0.07
CA CYS A 274 -23.14 29.84 0.50
C CYS A 274 -23.33 31.37 0.53
N LEU A 275 -23.07 31.99 1.70
CA LEU A 275 -23.21 33.42 1.91
C LEU A 275 -22.05 34.25 1.35
N ASP A 276 -21.02 33.62 0.83
CA ASP A 276 -19.83 34.29 0.30
C ASP A 276 -19.24 35.29 1.32
N CYS A 277 -18.86 34.76 2.48
CA CYS A 277 -18.45 35.55 3.64
C CYS A 277 -17.15 36.32 3.39
N PRO A 278 -17.05 37.61 3.74
CA PRO A 278 -15.78 38.37 3.60
C PRO A 278 -14.64 37.83 4.47
N LYS A 279 -14.96 37.12 5.56
CA LYS A 279 -14.00 36.39 6.40
C LYS A 279 -14.48 34.95 6.55
N PRO A 280 -14.12 34.07 5.60
CA PRO A 280 -14.69 32.74 5.53
C PRO A 280 -14.02 31.79 6.54
N THR A 281 -14.63 31.63 7.71
CA THR A 281 -14.13 30.74 8.77
C THR A 281 -14.05 29.26 8.34
N CYS A 282 -14.81 28.86 7.30
CA CYS A 282 -14.70 27.54 6.70
C CYS A 282 -13.30 27.28 6.07
N VAL A 283 -12.66 28.31 5.49
CA VAL A 283 -11.28 28.22 4.97
C VAL A 283 -10.29 27.94 6.10
N GLU A 284 -10.46 28.62 7.25
CA GLU A 284 -9.63 28.36 8.45
C GLU A 284 -9.83 26.96 9.02
N GLY A 285 -10.99 26.33 8.75
CA GLY A 285 -11.29 24.95 9.13
C GLY A 285 -10.73 23.90 8.17
N CYS A 286 -10.24 24.31 6.99
CA CYS A 286 -9.65 23.41 6.01
C CYS A 286 -8.13 23.28 6.23
N PRO A 287 -7.58 22.09 6.50
CA PRO A 287 -6.15 21.92 6.74
C PRO A 287 -5.26 22.37 5.59
N VAL A 288 -5.75 22.30 4.35
CA VAL A 288 -5.01 22.69 3.13
C VAL A 288 -5.41 24.07 2.61
N GLY A 289 -6.32 24.77 3.31
CA GLY A 289 -6.68 26.15 3.02
C GLY A 289 -7.40 26.38 1.69
N ILE A 290 -8.26 25.44 1.26
CA ILE A 290 -9.06 25.59 0.02
C ILE A 290 -9.82 26.92 0.05
N HIS A 291 -9.83 27.63 -1.07
CA HIS A 291 -10.61 28.86 -1.29
C HIS A 291 -12.12 28.54 -1.43
N ILE A 292 -12.73 28.12 -0.31
CA ILE A 292 -14.06 27.49 -0.29
C ILE A 292 -15.15 28.39 -0.87
N PRO A 293 -15.29 29.69 -0.53
CA PRO A 293 -16.30 30.52 -1.16
C PRO A 293 -16.11 30.64 -2.68
N ASP A 294 -14.87 30.64 -3.15
CA ASP A 294 -14.56 30.88 -4.55
C ASP A 294 -15.04 29.70 -5.41
N PHE A 295 -14.61 28.46 -5.09
CA PHE A 295 -15.08 27.31 -5.86
C PHE A 295 -16.61 27.11 -5.77
N ILE A 296 -17.23 27.40 -4.60
CA ILE A 296 -18.69 27.27 -4.46
C ILE A 296 -19.42 28.32 -5.31
N LYS A 297 -18.90 29.54 -5.42
CA LYS A 297 -19.53 30.57 -6.25
C LYS A 297 -19.41 30.25 -7.75
N HIS A 298 -18.33 29.64 -8.19
CA HIS A 298 -18.23 29.12 -9.54
C HIS A 298 -19.24 27.98 -9.80
N ILE A 299 -19.50 27.10 -8.84
CA ILE A 299 -20.59 26.10 -8.95
C ILE A 299 -21.95 26.79 -9.06
N GLU A 300 -22.22 27.81 -8.22
CA GLU A 300 -23.49 28.57 -8.28
C GLU A 300 -23.68 29.24 -9.65
N HIS A 301 -22.58 29.73 -10.24
CA HIS A 301 -22.59 30.38 -11.55
C HIS A 301 -22.70 29.39 -12.73
N GLY A 302 -22.37 28.11 -12.51
CA GLY A 302 -22.35 27.06 -13.54
C GLY A 302 -20.98 26.79 -14.13
N ASP A 303 -19.91 27.41 -13.61
CA ASP A 303 -18.52 27.25 -14.06
C ASP A 303 -17.83 26.10 -13.33
N PHE A 304 -18.28 24.86 -13.55
CA PHE A 304 -17.87 23.70 -12.78
C PHE A 304 -16.38 23.35 -12.98
N LEU A 305 -15.83 23.55 -14.18
CA LEU A 305 -14.40 23.32 -14.45
C LEU A 305 -13.51 24.33 -13.73
N GLN A 306 -13.95 25.60 -13.65
CA GLN A 306 -13.22 26.60 -12.90
C GLN A 306 -13.27 26.31 -11.38
N ALA A 307 -14.40 25.80 -10.88
CA ALA A 307 -14.50 25.34 -9.50
C ALA A 307 -13.48 24.22 -9.20
N ALA A 308 -13.33 23.24 -10.10
CA ALA A 308 -12.34 22.18 -9.96
C ALA A 308 -10.89 22.72 -10.02
N SER A 309 -10.63 23.70 -10.88
CA SER A 309 -9.31 24.36 -10.96
C SER A 309 -8.94 25.03 -9.64
N ILE A 310 -9.88 25.77 -9.03
CA ILE A 310 -9.65 26.44 -7.72
C ILE A 310 -9.34 25.41 -6.61
N LEU A 311 -10.05 24.30 -6.58
CA LEU A 311 -9.75 23.22 -5.60
C LEU A 311 -8.29 22.75 -5.70
N LYS A 312 -7.77 22.60 -6.92
CA LYS A 312 -6.42 22.10 -7.19
C LYS A 312 -5.30 23.11 -6.88
N GLU A 313 -5.63 24.38 -6.66
CA GLU A 313 -4.62 25.37 -6.26
C GLU A 313 -3.93 24.98 -4.95
N THR A 314 -4.69 24.45 -4.00
CA THR A 314 -4.17 24.07 -2.67
C THR A 314 -4.34 22.59 -2.34
N SER A 315 -5.31 21.88 -2.93
CA SER A 315 -5.51 20.45 -2.72
C SER A 315 -4.88 19.62 -3.85
N ALA A 316 -4.09 18.61 -3.49
CA ALA A 316 -3.54 17.65 -4.45
C ALA A 316 -4.52 16.50 -4.76
N LEU A 317 -5.55 16.29 -3.93
CA LEU A 317 -6.43 15.12 -3.95
C LEU A 317 -7.91 15.51 -3.77
N PRO A 318 -8.47 16.44 -4.56
CA PRO A 318 -9.83 16.96 -4.32
C PRO A 318 -10.91 15.88 -4.44
N ALA A 319 -10.81 14.94 -5.37
CA ALA A 319 -11.77 13.86 -5.53
C ALA A 319 -11.78 12.89 -4.34
N VAL A 320 -10.63 12.68 -3.70
CA VAL A 320 -10.49 11.90 -2.47
C VAL A 320 -11.04 12.68 -1.28
N CYS A 321 -10.65 13.96 -1.11
CA CYS A 321 -11.08 14.80 0.00
C CYS A 321 -12.60 14.97 0.03
N GLY A 322 -13.24 15.19 -1.13
CA GLY A 322 -14.69 15.30 -1.24
C GLY A 322 -15.45 14.05 -0.79
N ARG A 323 -14.77 12.86 -0.77
CA ARG A 323 -15.36 11.58 -0.35
C ARG A 323 -15.07 11.20 1.10
N VAL A 324 -13.86 11.43 1.58
CA VAL A 324 -13.39 10.80 2.83
C VAL A 324 -12.92 11.79 3.91
N CYS A 325 -12.74 13.05 3.58
CA CYS A 325 -12.41 14.07 4.56
C CYS A 325 -13.57 14.22 5.57
N PRO A 326 -13.31 14.32 6.88
CA PRO A 326 -14.35 14.54 7.90
C PRO A 326 -14.77 16.02 7.94
N GLN A 327 -15.40 16.50 6.85
CA GLN A 327 -15.76 17.91 6.65
C GLN A 327 -16.63 18.45 7.79
N GLU A 328 -17.50 17.62 8.37
CA GLU A 328 -18.36 17.95 9.51
C GLU A 328 -17.58 18.30 10.78
N LYS A 329 -16.29 17.91 10.87
CA LYS A 329 -15.38 18.26 11.97
C LYS A 329 -14.36 19.33 11.58
N GLN A 330 -14.29 19.67 10.31
CA GLN A 330 -13.32 20.61 9.74
C GLN A 330 -14.02 21.84 9.15
N CYS A 331 -14.05 22.00 7.82
CA CYS A 331 -14.59 23.18 7.14
C CYS A 331 -16.08 23.40 7.44
N GLU A 332 -16.90 22.37 7.41
CA GLU A 332 -18.34 22.50 7.66
C GLU A 332 -18.64 22.89 9.13
N SER A 333 -17.84 22.40 10.10
CA SER A 333 -17.99 22.79 11.52
C SER A 333 -17.74 24.28 11.76
N ARG A 334 -17.10 24.96 10.83
CA ARG A 334 -16.82 26.40 10.89
C ARG A 334 -17.78 27.24 10.05
N CYS A 335 -18.75 26.62 9.38
CA CYS A 335 -19.72 27.35 8.55
C CYS A 335 -20.59 28.29 9.38
N ILE A 336 -20.76 29.52 8.91
CA ILE A 336 -21.56 30.57 9.59
C ILE A 336 -23.02 30.15 9.76
N HIS A 337 -23.57 29.29 8.90
CA HIS A 337 -24.94 28.77 9.01
C HIS A 337 -25.21 28.12 10.38
N LEU A 338 -24.23 27.45 10.98
CA LEU A 338 -24.37 26.83 12.30
C LEU A 338 -24.67 27.85 13.40
N LYS A 339 -24.13 29.08 13.29
CA LYS A 339 -24.43 30.20 14.22
C LYS A 339 -25.84 30.76 14.04
N MET A 340 -26.51 30.40 12.93
CA MET A 340 -27.87 30.82 12.62
C MET A 340 -28.88 29.68 12.79
N ASN A 341 -28.51 28.62 13.50
CA ASN A 341 -29.32 27.41 13.69
C ASN A 341 -29.78 26.78 12.35
N SER A 342 -28.96 26.90 11.31
CA SER A 342 -29.16 26.28 9.99
C SER A 342 -28.05 25.28 9.71
N PRO A 343 -28.32 24.15 9.02
CA PRO A 343 -27.29 23.20 8.65
C PRO A 343 -26.17 23.87 7.82
N ALA A 344 -24.93 23.49 8.05
CA ALA A 344 -23.79 23.96 7.27
C ALA A 344 -24.02 23.75 5.76
N VAL A 345 -23.35 24.52 4.92
CA VAL A 345 -23.25 24.22 3.49
C VAL A 345 -22.51 22.90 3.34
N ALA A 346 -22.98 22.03 2.42
CA ALA A 346 -22.38 20.72 2.16
C ALA A 346 -21.10 20.85 1.33
N ILE A 347 -20.07 21.41 1.96
CA ILE A 347 -18.80 21.78 1.30
C ILE A 347 -18.14 20.56 0.65
N GLY A 348 -18.07 19.43 1.37
CA GLY A 348 -17.48 18.21 0.83
C GLY A 348 -18.26 17.62 -0.34
N TYR A 349 -19.59 17.72 -0.35
CA TYR A 349 -20.41 17.28 -1.48
C TYR A 349 -20.14 18.11 -2.73
N LEU A 350 -19.97 19.44 -2.56
CA LEU A 350 -19.64 20.34 -3.65
C LEU A 350 -18.19 20.15 -4.15
N GLU A 351 -17.24 19.88 -3.25
CA GLU A 351 -15.87 19.53 -3.60
C GLU A 351 -15.83 18.24 -4.44
N ARG A 352 -16.52 17.19 -3.99
CA ARG A 352 -16.69 15.95 -4.75
C ARG A 352 -17.31 16.21 -6.11
N PHE A 353 -18.42 16.97 -6.16
CA PHE A 353 -19.11 17.28 -7.42
C PHE A 353 -18.18 17.92 -8.44
N ALA A 354 -17.43 18.96 -8.05
CA ALA A 354 -16.54 19.66 -8.97
C ALA A 354 -15.43 18.75 -9.52
N ALA A 355 -14.82 17.93 -8.65
CA ALA A 355 -13.79 16.98 -9.05
C ALA A 355 -14.33 15.85 -9.95
N ASP A 356 -15.54 15.34 -9.66
CA ASP A 356 -16.19 14.31 -10.47
C ASP A 356 -16.61 14.85 -11.83
N TYR A 357 -17.18 16.07 -11.87
CA TYR A 357 -17.58 16.72 -13.11
C TYR A 357 -16.38 16.92 -14.07
N GLU A 358 -15.25 17.39 -13.55
CA GLU A 358 -14.04 17.56 -14.34
C GLU A 358 -13.56 16.23 -14.92
N ARG A 359 -13.50 15.18 -14.09
CA ARG A 359 -13.10 13.84 -14.54
C ARG A 359 -14.03 13.30 -15.63
N GLU A 360 -15.34 13.41 -15.44
CA GLU A 360 -16.36 12.87 -16.35
C GLU A 360 -16.47 13.66 -17.65
N SER A 361 -16.19 14.96 -17.60
CA SER A 361 -16.13 15.80 -18.81
C SER A 361 -14.95 15.49 -19.72
N GLY A 362 -13.93 14.78 -19.23
CA GLY A 362 -12.66 14.54 -19.92
C GLY A 362 -11.77 15.79 -20.07
N GLN A 363 -12.18 16.93 -19.51
CA GLN A 363 -11.46 18.21 -19.60
C GLN A 363 -10.55 18.45 -18.38
N MET A 364 -9.75 17.44 -18.06
CA MET A 364 -8.87 17.48 -16.90
C MET A 364 -7.79 18.58 -17.01
N THR A 365 -7.83 19.55 -16.12
CA THR A 365 -6.82 20.61 -16.01
C THR A 365 -5.76 20.25 -14.97
N LEU A 366 -4.51 20.65 -15.22
CA LEU A 366 -3.43 20.48 -14.24
C LEU A 366 -3.05 21.85 -13.68
N PRO A 367 -2.72 21.93 -12.38
CA PRO A 367 -2.12 23.14 -11.79
C PRO A 367 -0.84 23.54 -12.51
N LYS A 368 -0.55 24.84 -12.51
CA LYS A 368 0.70 25.35 -13.06
C LYS A 368 1.87 24.85 -12.21
N VAL A 369 2.89 24.32 -12.89
CA VAL A 369 4.15 23.91 -12.27
C VAL A 369 5.18 25.01 -12.51
N ALA A 370 5.86 25.45 -11.45
CA ALA A 370 6.95 26.43 -11.56
C ALA A 370 8.14 25.83 -12.33
N PRO A 371 9.02 26.67 -12.91
CA PRO A 371 10.26 26.20 -13.52
C PRO A 371 11.06 25.32 -12.55
N SER A 372 11.74 24.30 -13.11
CA SER A 372 12.54 23.38 -12.29
C SER A 372 13.60 24.11 -11.47
N THR A 373 13.67 23.78 -10.20
CA THR A 373 14.73 24.24 -9.28
C THR A 373 16.01 23.41 -9.40
N GLY A 374 15.97 22.26 -10.07
CA GLY A 374 17.03 21.26 -10.10
C GLY A 374 17.28 20.56 -8.75
N ILE A 375 16.38 20.76 -7.78
CA ILE A 375 16.51 20.16 -6.44
C ILE A 375 15.62 18.91 -6.36
N LYS A 376 16.23 17.76 -6.03
CA LYS A 376 15.55 16.50 -5.81
C LYS A 376 15.04 16.35 -4.38
N VAL A 377 13.80 15.90 -4.24
CA VAL A 377 13.16 15.61 -2.96
C VAL A 377 12.61 14.18 -2.97
N ALA A 378 12.94 13.42 -1.95
CA ALA A 378 12.41 12.08 -1.71
C ALA A 378 11.19 12.12 -0.78
N VAL A 379 10.17 11.33 -1.10
CA VAL A 379 8.98 11.13 -0.27
C VAL A 379 8.90 9.65 0.07
N VAL A 380 8.92 9.32 1.35
CA VAL A 380 8.81 7.94 1.85
C VAL A 380 7.37 7.64 2.22
N GLY A 381 6.73 6.80 1.42
CA GLY A 381 5.31 6.45 1.54
C GLY A 381 4.41 7.28 0.63
N SER A 382 3.54 6.58 -0.10
CA SER A 382 2.58 7.15 -1.05
C SER A 382 1.16 7.31 -0.48
N GLY A 383 1.01 7.28 0.83
CA GLY A 383 -0.28 7.58 1.48
C GLY A 383 -0.70 9.04 1.26
N PRO A 384 -1.89 9.43 1.76
CA PRO A 384 -2.44 10.78 1.53
C PRO A 384 -1.48 11.91 1.92
N SER A 385 -0.70 11.73 2.98
CA SER A 385 0.31 12.69 3.42
C SER A 385 1.45 12.84 2.39
N GLY A 386 1.99 11.71 1.90
CA GLY A 386 3.05 11.71 0.89
C GLY A 386 2.59 12.28 -0.44
N LEU A 387 1.37 11.90 -0.91
CA LEU A 387 0.80 12.41 -2.16
C LEU A 387 0.52 13.91 -2.08
N SER A 388 -0.02 14.40 -0.95
CA SER A 388 -0.25 15.84 -0.75
C SER A 388 1.05 16.64 -0.76
N PHE A 389 2.06 16.16 -0.03
CA PHE A 389 3.39 16.79 -0.04
C PHE A 389 4.01 16.78 -1.44
N ALA A 390 3.93 15.64 -2.16
CA ALA A 390 4.46 15.53 -3.51
C ALA A 390 3.80 16.53 -4.47
N GLY A 391 2.47 16.68 -4.40
CA GLY A 391 1.72 17.63 -5.19
C GLY A 391 2.13 19.09 -4.92
N ASP A 392 2.35 19.44 -3.65
CA ASP A 392 2.79 20.79 -3.29
C ASP A 392 4.22 21.08 -3.72
N MET A 393 5.12 20.11 -3.62
CA MET A 393 6.52 20.29 -4.00
C MET A 393 6.70 20.34 -5.52
N VAL A 394 5.99 19.50 -6.29
CA VAL A 394 6.08 19.53 -7.75
C VAL A 394 5.54 20.85 -8.31
N LYS A 395 4.44 21.39 -7.76
CA LYS A 395 3.94 22.73 -8.15
C LYS A 395 4.99 23.82 -7.98
N ARG A 396 5.89 23.69 -7.00
CA ARG A 396 6.99 24.64 -6.72
C ARG A 396 8.25 24.38 -7.54
N GLY A 397 8.24 23.44 -8.48
CA GLY A 397 9.36 23.13 -9.37
C GLY A 397 10.42 22.22 -8.80
N TYR A 398 10.17 21.51 -7.70
CA TYR A 398 11.08 20.48 -7.21
C TYR A 398 10.93 19.18 -8.02
N GLU A 399 12.02 18.43 -8.16
CA GLU A 399 12.03 17.08 -8.71
C GLU A 399 11.63 16.09 -7.61
N VAL A 400 10.42 15.55 -7.68
CA VAL A 400 9.83 14.77 -6.59
C VAL A 400 9.82 13.28 -6.94
N TYR A 401 10.36 12.45 -6.04
CA TYR A 401 10.37 11.00 -6.12
C TYR A 401 9.68 10.40 -4.90
N VAL A 402 8.65 9.63 -5.14
CA VAL A 402 7.87 8.94 -4.09
C VAL A 402 8.26 7.47 -4.09
N PHE A 403 8.73 6.99 -2.95
CA PHE A 403 9.09 5.59 -2.70
C PHE A 403 7.99 4.92 -1.87
N GLU A 404 7.40 3.87 -2.42
CA GLU A 404 6.32 3.12 -1.79
C GLU A 404 6.76 1.69 -1.49
N ALA A 405 6.46 1.23 -0.27
CA ALA A 405 6.79 -0.11 0.18
C ALA A 405 5.96 -1.20 -0.51
N LEU A 406 4.69 -0.89 -0.81
CA LEU A 406 3.75 -1.80 -1.47
C LEU A 406 3.86 -1.72 -3.00
N HIS A 407 3.21 -2.66 -3.68
CA HIS A 407 3.15 -2.71 -5.14
C HIS A 407 2.18 -1.69 -5.75
N GLU A 408 1.31 -1.08 -4.94
CA GLU A 408 0.34 -0.07 -5.33
C GLU A 408 0.59 1.27 -4.66
N ILE A 409 0.39 2.36 -5.42
CA ILE A 409 0.49 3.73 -4.91
C ILE A 409 -0.85 4.14 -4.27
N GLY A 410 -0.80 4.80 -3.12
CA GLY A 410 -1.99 5.35 -2.46
C GLY A 410 -2.05 5.05 -0.96
N GLY A 411 -1.27 4.08 -0.47
CA GLY A 411 -1.27 3.69 0.94
C GLY A 411 -2.68 3.36 1.43
N VAL A 412 -3.09 3.92 2.58
CA VAL A 412 -4.41 3.67 3.18
C VAL A 412 -5.59 3.99 2.25
N LEU A 413 -5.42 4.86 1.26
CA LEU A 413 -6.46 5.16 0.28
C LEU A 413 -6.83 3.93 -0.56
N LYS A 414 -5.85 3.06 -0.83
CA LYS A 414 -5.99 1.83 -1.61
C LYS A 414 -6.22 0.60 -0.71
N TYR A 415 -5.35 0.36 0.27
CA TYR A 415 -5.46 -0.85 1.08
C TYR A 415 -6.48 -0.76 2.22
N GLY A 416 -6.79 0.45 2.73
CA GLY A 416 -7.54 0.63 3.96
C GLY A 416 -8.98 1.12 3.77
N ILE A 417 -9.30 1.83 2.69
CA ILE A 417 -10.63 2.35 2.44
C ILE A 417 -11.36 1.45 1.44
N PRO A 418 -12.51 0.86 1.81
CA PRO A 418 -13.23 -0.03 0.92
C PRO A 418 -13.72 0.64 -0.36
N GLU A 419 -13.77 -0.13 -1.46
CA GLU A 419 -14.17 0.30 -2.81
C GLU A 419 -15.53 1.02 -2.81
N PHE A 420 -16.50 0.54 -2.03
CA PHE A 420 -17.82 1.17 -1.91
C PHE A 420 -17.82 2.56 -1.26
N ARG A 421 -16.73 2.95 -0.62
CA ARG A 421 -16.54 4.28 0.01
C ARG A 421 -15.62 5.18 -0.80
N LEU A 422 -14.53 4.65 -1.32
CA LEU A 422 -13.55 5.34 -2.16
C LEU A 422 -13.07 4.40 -3.25
N PRO A 423 -13.66 4.44 -4.45
CA PRO A 423 -13.23 3.58 -5.55
C PRO A 423 -11.77 3.80 -5.92
N ASN A 424 -11.02 2.71 -6.10
CA ASN A 424 -9.61 2.74 -6.48
C ASN A 424 -9.36 3.55 -7.75
N ARG A 425 -10.25 3.48 -8.74
CA ARG A 425 -10.20 4.28 -9.96
C ARG A 425 -10.15 5.80 -9.72
N ILE A 426 -10.74 6.28 -8.62
CA ILE A 426 -10.69 7.71 -8.25
C ILE A 426 -9.29 8.07 -7.75
N VAL A 427 -8.70 7.20 -6.93
CA VAL A 427 -7.34 7.38 -6.42
C VAL A 427 -6.34 7.34 -7.57
N ASP A 428 -6.52 6.43 -8.54
CA ASP A 428 -5.65 6.30 -9.72
C ASP A 428 -5.63 7.56 -10.58
N VAL A 429 -6.77 8.22 -10.78
CA VAL A 429 -6.84 9.48 -11.52
C VAL A 429 -6.05 10.58 -10.82
N GLU A 430 -6.13 10.68 -9.49
CA GLU A 430 -5.36 11.68 -8.75
C GLU A 430 -3.85 11.40 -8.80
N ILE A 431 -3.45 10.12 -8.72
CA ILE A 431 -2.05 9.70 -8.87
C ILE A 431 -1.55 10.03 -10.28
N GLU A 432 -2.35 9.74 -11.31
CA GLU A 432 -1.98 10.04 -12.69
C GLU A 432 -1.83 11.56 -12.94
N ASN A 433 -2.66 12.38 -12.32
CA ASN A 433 -2.48 13.84 -12.35
C ASN A 433 -1.12 14.25 -11.76
N LEU A 434 -0.70 13.66 -10.65
CA LEU A 434 0.61 13.90 -10.07
C LEU A 434 1.75 13.44 -10.98
N ARG A 435 1.62 12.27 -11.65
CA ARG A 435 2.60 11.81 -12.66
C ARG A 435 2.72 12.79 -13.82
N ARG A 436 1.60 13.26 -14.33
CA ARG A 436 1.56 14.25 -15.43
C ARG A 436 2.15 15.61 -15.02
N MET A 437 2.14 15.95 -13.74
CA MET A 437 2.82 17.13 -13.19
C MET A 437 4.33 16.93 -13.04
N GLY A 438 4.84 15.69 -13.14
CA GLY A 438 6.26 15.35 -13.03
C GLY A 438 6.68 14.66 -11.75
N VAL A 439 5.74 14.11 -10.97
CA VAL A 439 6.08 13.27 -9.80
C VAL A 439 6.47 11.87 -10.29
N HIS A 440 7.61 11.37 -9.81
CA HIS A 440 8.10 10.03 -10.07
C HIS A 440 7.69 9.10 -8.92
N PHE A 441 7.17 7.91 -9.27
CA PHE A 441 6.77 6.90 -8.29
C PHE A 441 7.59 5.62 -8.48
N GLN A 442 8.06 5.07 -7.37
CA GLN A 442 8.77 3.80 -7.30
C GLN A 442 8.12 2.93 -6.23
N THR A 443 7.47 1.85 -6.67
CA THR A 443 6.87 0.83 -5.80
C THR A 443 7.91 -0.19 -5.32
N ASP A 444 7.49 -1.12 -4.47
CA ASP A 444 8.29 -2.24 -3.95
C ASP A 444 9.62 -1.80 -3.34
N THR A 445 9.63 -0.60 -2.75
CA THR A 445 10.83 0.03 -2.20
C THR A 445 10.64 0.42 -0.73
N ILE A 446 11.20 -0.37 0.16
CA ILE A 446 11.16 -0.15 1.61
C ILE A 446 12.36 0.68 2.02
N VAL A 447 12.18 2.00 2.18
CA VAL A 447 13.25 2.89 2.65
C VAL A 447 13.67 2.51 4.07
N GLY A 448 14.97 2.33 4.27
CA GLY A 448 15.56 1.78 5.48
C GLY A 448 15.83 0.27 5.42
N LYS A 449 15.41 -0.42 4.33
CA LYS A 449 15.68 -1.84 4.07
C LYS A 449 16.25 -2.06 2.67
N THR A 450 15.47 -1.77 1.62
CA THR A 450 15.92 -1.92 0.22
C THR A 450 16.78 -0.76 -0.25
N ILE A 451 16.58 0.41 0.32
CA ILE A 451 17.41 1.60 0.12
C ILE A 451 17.52 2.36 1.45
N SER A 452 18.70 2.75 1.83
CA SER A 452 18.96 3.50 3.07
C SER A 452 18.75 5.01 2.87
N ILE A 453 18.62 5.74 3.98
CA ILE A 453 18.58 7.21 3.97
C ILE A 453 19.88 7.81 3.44
N ASP A 454 21.02 7.18 3.69
CA ASP A 454 22.31 7.67 3.25
C ASP A 454 22.49 7.47 1.75
N GLU A 455 22.06 6.34 1.20
CA GLU A 455 22.01 6.12 -0.26
C GLU A 455 21.11 7.15 -0.95
N LEU A 456 19.96 7.51 -0.38
CA LEU A 456 19.13 8.60 -0.92
C LEU A 456 19.90 9.94 -0.96
N LYS A 457 20.67 10.27 0.08
CA LYS A 457 21.52 11.47 0.07
C LYS A 457 22.61 11.41 -1.01
N GLU A 458 23.26 10.24 -1.17
CA GLU A 458 24.26 9.99 -2.22
C GLU A 458 23.68 10.13 -3.63
N MET A 459 22.42 9.71 -3.85
CA MET A 459 21.67 9.92 -5.08
C MET A 459 21.30 11.39 -5.34
N GLY A 460 21.67 12.29 -4.41
CA GLY A 460 21.54 13.74 -4.57
C GLY A 460 20.23 14.32 -4.02
N PHE A 461 19.41 13.56 -3.30
CA PHE A 461 18.23 14.10 -2.64
C PHE A 461 18.61 15.09 -1.55
N LYS A 462 18.06 16.31 -1.60
CA LYS A 462 18.34 17.40 -0.66
C LYS A 462 17.32 17.50 0.47
N GLY A 463 16.15 16.91 0.30
CA GLY A 463 15.10 16.80 1.31
C GLY A 463 14.48 15.41 1.27
N ILE A 464 14.13 14.91 2.45
CA ILE A 464 13.45 13.60 2.60
C ILE A 464 12.25 13.83 3.49
N PHE A 465 11.05 13.62 2.95
CA PHE A 465 9.79 13.66 3.68
C PHE A 465 9.42 12.24 4.07
N VAL A 466 9.13 12.00 5.35
CA VAL A 466 8.72 10.69 5.85
C VAL A 466 7.23 10.70 6.14
N GLY A 467 6.46 10.02 5.29
CA GLY A 467 5.01 9.87 5.37
C GLY A 467 4.60 8.39 5.35
N SER A 468 5.36 7.52 6.05
CA SER A 468 5.19 6.06 6.05
C SER A 468 3.89 5.56 6.70
N GLY A 469 3.10 6.45 7.30
CA GLY A 469 1.85 6.09 7.96
C GLY A 469 2.04 5.43 9.33
N ALA A 470 0.92 4.94 9.91
CA ALA A 470 0.87 4.26 11.19
C ALA A 470 0.10 2.93 11.03
N GLY A 471 0.54 2.12 10.06
CA GLY A 471 -0.16 0.90 9.64
C GLY A 471 0.00 -0.30 10.58
N LEU A 472 0.87 -0.24 11.59
CA LEU A 472 1.04 -1.35 12.55
C LEU A 472 -0.26 -1.59 13.32
N PRO A 473 -0.81 -2.82 13.30
CA PRO A 473 -2.01 -3.13 14.05
C PRO A 473 -1.74 -3.14 15.56
N ASN A 474 -2.68 -2.57 16.31
CA ASN A 474 -2.65 -2.66 17.77
C ASN A 474 -3.49 -3.88 18.20
N PHE A 475 -2.85 -4.82 18.86
CA PHE A 475 -3.50 -5.98 19.44
C PHE A 475 -3.93 -5.69 20.88
N MET A 476 -5.04 -6.31 21.30
CA MET A 476 -5.62 -6.07 22.62
C MET A 476 -4.93 -6.87 23.74
N GLY A 477 -4.16 -7.89 23.39
CA GLY A 477 -3.48 -8.78 24.34
C GLY A 477 -4.44 -9.70 25.09
N ILE A 478 -5.53 -10.12 24.44
CA ILE A 478 -6.53 -11.02 25.01
C ILE A 478 -6.32 -12.46 24.55
N GLU A 479 -6.81 -13.42 25.34
CA GLU A 479 -6.74 -14.83 24.99
C GLU A 479 -7.48 -15.11 23.68
N GLY A 480 -6.86 -15.92 22.82
CA GLY A 480 -7.41 -16.30 21.51
C GLY A 480 -7.16 -15.30 20.37
N GLU A 481 -6.55 -14.13 20.64
CA GLU A 481 -6.29 -13.12 19.63
C GLU A 481 -5.39 -13.60 18.47
N ASN A 482 -4.51 -14.57 18.74
CA ASN A 482 -3.65 -15.20 17.75
C ASN A 482 -4.23 -16.48 17.12
N SER A 483 -5.48 -16.81 17.39
CA SER A 483 -6.14 -17.99 16.82
C SER A 483 -6.31 -17.88 15.30
N ILE A 484 -6.51 -19.04 14.64
CA ILE A 484 -6.83 -19.10 13.20
C ILE A 484 -8.13 -18.32 12.94
N ASN A 485 -8.20 -17.66 11.80
CA ASN A 485 -9.32 -16.82 11.36
C ASN A 485 -9.59 -15.57 12.22
N ILE A 486 -8.76 -15.27 13.19
CA ILE A 486 -8.74 -13.95 13.82
C ILE A 486 -7.78 -13.06 13.03
N LEU A 487 -8.32 -12.03 12.41
CA LEU A 487 -7.59 -11.10 11.56
C LEU A 487 -7.50 -9.72 12.23
N SER A 488 -6.40 -9.02 12.05
CA SER A 488 -6.41 -7.58 12.29
C SER A 488 -7.26 -6.89 11.22
N SER A 489 -7.81 -5.72 11.52
CA SER A 489 -8.53 -4.93 10.50
C SER A 489 -7.63 -4.63 9.28
N ASN A 490 -6.36 -4.35 9.51
CA ASN A 490 -5.41 -4.09 8.43
C ASN A 490 -5.17 -5.34 7.56
N GLU A 491 -5.03 -6.53 8.17
CA GLU A 491 -4.92 -7.79 7.41
C GLU A 491 -6.15 -8.03 6.54
N TYR A 492 -7.35 -7.89 7.13
CA TYR A 492 -8.60 -8.06 6.41
C TYR A 492 -8.72 -7.08 5.24
N LEU A 493 -8.51 -5.77 5.51
CA LEU A 493 -8.65 -4.73 4.49
C LEU A 493 -7.60 -4.84 3.38
N THR A 494 -6.35 -5.19 3.72
CA THR A 494 -5.31 -5.43 2.71
C THR A 494 -5.70 -6.56 1.77
N ARG A 495 -6.21 -7.67 2.30
CA ARG A 495 -6.67 -8.79 1.48
C ARG A 495 -7.84 -8.40 0.59
N VAL A 496 -8.84 -7.69 1.14
CA VAL A 496 -10.04 -7.29 0.41
C VAL A 496 -9.76 -6.26 -0.68
N ASN A 497 -9.00 -5.21 -0.34
CA ASN A 497 -8.86 -4.04 -1.21
C ASN A 497 -7.63 -4.13 -2.12
N LEU A 498 -6.49 -4.64 -1.61
CA LEU A 498 -5.22 -4.62 -2.34
C LEU A 498 -4.95 -5.92 -3.10
N MET A 499 -5.43 -7.04 -2.57
CA MET A 499 -5.29 -8.36 -3.20
C MET A 499 -6.56 -8.78 -3.96
N ASP A 500 -7.52 -7.89 -4.08
CA ASP A 500 -8.78 -8.07 -4.81
C ASP A 500 -9.61 -9.30 -4.35
N ALA A 501 -9.41 -9.72 -3.11
CA ALA A 501 -10.04 -10.93 -2.56
C ALA A 501 -11.58 -10.81 -2.36
N ALA A 502 -12.13 -9.61 -2.52
CA ALA A 502 -13.58 -9.38 -2.52
C ALA A 502 -14.22 -9.58 -3.90
N ASN A 503 -13.43 -9.60 -4.97
CA ASN A 503 -13.91 -9.80 -6.32
C ASN A 503 -14.08 -11.31 -6.60
N PRO A 504 -15.28 -11.80 -6.91
CA PRO A 504 -15.52 -13.22 -7.17
C PRO A 504 -14.89 -13.72 -8.48
N GLU A 505 -14.42 -12.83 -9.34
CA GLU A 505 -13.78 -13.16 -10.61
C GLU A 505 -12.27 -13.37 -10.47
N THR A 506 -11.69 -13.07 -9.30
CA THR A 506 -10.26 -13.26 -9.04
C THR A 506 -9.99 -14.60 -8.35
N ASP A 507 -8.78 -15.13 -8.60
CA ASP A 507 -8.30 -16.36 -7.97
C ASP A 507 -7.78 -16.14 -6.52
N THR A 508 -7.95 -14.94 -5.96
CA THR A 508 -7.49 -14.60 -4.61
C THR A 508 -8.64 -14.80 -3.61
N PRO A 509 -8.75 -15.95 -2.93
CA PRO A 509 -9.87 -16.18 -2.03
C PRO A 509 -9.73 -15.34 -0.75
N LEU A 510 -10.80 -14.61 -0.40
CA LEU A 510 -10.96 -14.09 0.95
C LEU A 510 -11.40 -15.25 1.85
N ILE A 511 -10.44 -15.86 2.52
CA ILE A 511 -10.73 -16.95 3.45
C ILE A 511 -11.11 -16.31 4.78
N ILE A 512 -12.41 -16.16 4.97
CA ILE A 512 -13.02 -15.98 6.28
C ILE A 512 -13.71 -17.32 6.54
N GLY A 513 -13.10 -18.11 7.41
CA GLY A 513 -13.65 -19.41 7.79
C GLY A 513 -14.97 -19.28 8.55
#